data_0ab33d4e0f053352ecc7ed9fb951529e
#
_entry.id   0ab33d4e0f053352ecc7ed9fb951529e
#
_cell.length_a   1.000
_cell.length_b   1.000
_cell.length_c   1.000
_cell.angle_alpha   90.00
_cell.angle_beta   90.00
_cell.angle_gamma   90.00
#
_symmetry.space_group_name_H-M   'P 1'
#
loop_
_entity.id
_entity.type
_entity.pdbx_description
1 polymer ?
#
loop_
_entity_poly.entity_id
_entity_poly.type
_entity_poly.pdbx_seq_one_letter_code
_entity_poly.pdbx_strand_id
1 'polypeptide(L)'
;PDITLWDNINCQHKLLTEKLKVKKIALVTGWSMAGCQAYQWAAQFPNIVKSILPFCASAKTSIHNHVFLEGVKAALVADKNWNNGDYKSPPVAGLKAFGRVYAGWAFSQDFFREELFQKLGFKTVEELLQDWESDHVKNWDANNLLAKLKTWQTADISSGPIYNNDFQKALKSIKARTILMPCNQDLYFRTKDNEFESRYIPNSVLKSIDSPFGHCAANPGNDKNFELQLDKNISELLNE
;
A
#
# COMPACT_ATOMS: atom_id res chain seq x y z
N PRO A 1 6.03 4.20 -20.07
CA PRO A 1 4.60 4.50 -19.96
C PRO A 1 4.19 4.56 -18.49
N ASP A 2 3.23 5.41 -18.15
CA ASP A 2 2.61 5.41 -16.82
C ASP A 2 1.72 4.17 -16.71
N ILE A 3 1.90 3.40 -15.64
CA ILE A 3 1.12 2.21 -15.34
C ILE A 3 0.27 2.50 -14.11
N THR A 4 -1.04 2.34 -14.24
CA THR A 4 -2.00 2.57 -13.16
C THR A 4 -2.41 1.26 -12.48
N LEU A 5 -3.11 1.35 -11.33
CA LEU A 5 -3.73 0.17 -10.73
C LEU A 5 -4.77 -0.48 -11.65
N TRP A 6 -5.48 0.32 -12.46
CA TRP A 6 -6.39 -0.17 -13.48
C TRP A 6 -5.71 -1.13 -14.45
N ASP A 7 -4.52 -0.76 -14.96
CA ASP A 7 -3.75 -1.59 -15.89
C ASP A 7 -3.27 -2.87 -15.23
N ASN A 8 -2.73 -2.75 -13.99
CA ASN A 8 -2.29 -3.90 -13.21
C ASN A 8 -3.41 -4.92 -12.99
N ILE A 9 -4.59 -4.44 -12.60
CA ILE A 9 -5.73 -5.32 -12.36
C ILE A 9 -6.26 -5.94 -13.66
N ASN A 10 -6.24 -5.23 -14.77
CA ASN A 10 -6.56 -5.81 -16.08
C ASN A 10 -5.61 -6.96 -16.44
N CYS A 11 -4.32 -6.81 -16.24
CA CYS A 11 -3.33 -7.87 -16.51
C CYS A 11 -3.56 -9.09 -15.59
N GLN A 12 -3.77 -8.86 -14.30
CA GLN A 12 -4.06 -9.92 -13.34
C GLN A 12 -5.38 -10.63 -13.67
N HIS A 13 -6.42 -9.89 -14.01
CA HIS A 13 -7.71 -10.44 -14.41
C HIS A 13 -7.58 -11.36 -15.63
N LYS A 14 -6.88 -10.92 -16.69
CA LYS A 14 -6.63 -11.75 -17.88
C LYS A 14 -5.87 -13.02 -17.52
N LEU A 15 -4.83 -12.92 -16.70
CA LEU A 15 -4.07 -14.08 -16.25
C LEU A 15 -4.99 -15.09 -15.54
N LEU A 16 -5.77 -14.63 -14.56
CA LEU A 16 -6.65 -15.50 -13.78
C LEU A 16 -7.76 -16.12 -14.62
N THR A 17 -8.43 -15.33 -15.46
CA THR A 17 -9.62 -15.80 -16.18
C THR A 17 -9.27 -16.54 -17.48
N GLU A 18 -8.31 -16.03 -18.26
CA GLU A 18 -7.97 -16.60 -19.58
C GLU A 18 -6.98 -17.75 -19.50
N LYS A 19 -5.97 -17.67 -18.59
CA LYS A 19 -4.94 -18.71 -18.45
C LYS A 19 -5.31 -19.73 -17.38
N LEU A 20 -5.66 -19.27 -16.19
CA LEU A 20 -5.96 -20.14 -15.04
C LEU A 20 -7.42 -20.57 -14.95
N LYS A 21 -8.31 -20.02 -15.81
CA LYS A 21 -9.74 -20.35 -15.87
C LYS A 21 -10.50 -20.13 -14.57
N VAL A 22 -10.01 -19.20 -13.73
CA VAL A 22 -10.66 -18.82 -12.48
C VAL A 22 -11.95 -18.05 -12.78
N LYS A 23 -13.08 -18.52 -12.24
CA LYS A 23 -14.40 -17.90 -12.45
C LYS A 23 -14.80 -16.97 -11.30
N LYS A 24 -14.33 -17.24 -10.09
CA LYS A 24 -14.61 -16.48 -8.87
C LYS A 24 -13.38 -16.43 -7.99
N ILE A 25 -13.18 -15.32 -7.31
CA ILE A 25 -12.10 -15.11 -6.35
C ILE A 25 -12.75 -15.05 -4.97
N ALA A 26 -12.38 -15.96 -4.08
CA ALA A 26 -12.92 -16.03 -2.72
C ALA A 26 -12.52 -14.78 -1.91
N LEU A 27 -11.24 -14.41 -1.96
CA LEU A 27 -10.70 -13.26 -1.22
C LEU A 27 -9.60 -12.58 -2.04
N VAL A 28 -9.64 -11.25 -2.10
CA VAL A 28 -8.51 -10.42 -2.49
C VAL A 28 -8.06 -9.64 -1.26
N THR A 29 -6.81 -9.83 -0.88
CA THR A 29 -6.25 -9.16 0.31
C THR A 29 -4.85 -8.65 0.01
N GLY A 30 -4.43 -7.65 0.77
CA GLY A 30 -3.08 -7.12 0.62
C GLY A 30 -2.79 -5.94 1.52
N TRP A 31 -1.50 -5.79 1.78
CA TRP A 31 -0.91 -4.68 2.51
C TRP A 31 -0.57 -3.52 1.57
N SER A 32 -0.81 -2.26 2.01
CA SER A 32 -0.31 -1.09 1.31
C SER A 32 -0.83 -1.00 -0.13
N MET A 33 0.01 -0.85 -1.13
CA MET A 33 -0.40 -0.83 -2.55
C MET A 33 -1.15 -2.10 -2.97
N ALA A 34 -0.86 -3.27 -2.38
CA ALA A 34 -1.62 -4.48 -2.64
C ALA A 34 -3.05 -4.38 -2.07
N GLY A 35 -3.23 -3.66 -0.95
CA GLY A 35 -4.55 -3.31 -0.44
C GLY A 35 -5.30 -2.34 -1.37
N CYS A 36 -4.62 -1.33 -1.93
CA CYS A 36 -5.20 -0.48 -2.96
C CYS A 36 -5.65 -1.30 -4.20
N GLN A 37 -4.88 -2.33 -4.57
CA GLN A 37 -5.27 -3.26 -5.63
C GLN A 37 -6.50 -4.10 -5.24
N ALA A 38 -6.67 -4.47 -3.97
CA ALA A 38 -7.87 -5.19 -3.52
C ALA A 38 -9.14 -4.35 -3.72
N TYR A 39 -9.11 -3.07 -3.38
CA TYR A 39 -10.19 -2.15 -3.71
C TYR A 39 -10.43 -2.04 -5.22
N GLN A 40 -9.35 -1.90 -6.00
CA GLN A 40 -9.44 -1.81 -7.47
C GLN A 40 -10.07 -3.07 -8.07
N TRP A 41 -9.68 -4.27 -7.60
CA TRP A 41 -10.28 -5.54 -8.00
C TRP A 41 -11.79 -5.55 -7.78
N ALA A 42 -12.23 -5.17 -6.58
CA ALA A 42 -13.64 -5.21 -6.21
C ALA A 42 -14.49 -4.18 -6.96
N ALA A 43 -13.93 -2.99 -7.23
CA ALA A 43 -14.61 -1.96 -8.00
C ALA A 43 -14.65 -2.28 -9.51
N GLN A 44 -13.55 -2.79 -10.07
CA GLN A 44 -13.42 -3.06 -11.51
C GLN A 44 -14.13 -4.35 -11.93
N PHE A 45 -14.15 -5.37 -11.06
CA PHE A 45 -14.75 -6.68 -11.32
C PHE A 45 -15.69 -7.13 -10.20
N PRO A 46 -16.76 -6.37 -9.90
CA PRO A 46 -17.61 -6.59 -8.72
C PRO A 46 -18.38 -7.92 -8.73
N ASN A 47 -18.47 -8.58 -9.88
CA ASN A 47 -19.16 -9.86 -9.99
C ASN A 47 -18.24 -11.08 -9.84
N ILE A 48 -16.92 -10.88 -9.79
CA ILE A 48 -15.91 -11.96 -9.70
C ILE A 48 -15.41 -12.11 -8.28
N VAL A 49 -15.20 -10.99 -7.55
CA VAL A 49 -14.64 -10.95 -6.21
C VAL A 49 -15.74 -11.15 -5.16
N LYS A 50 -15.59 -12.16 -4.29
CA LYS A 50 -16.53 -12.43 -3.19
C LYS A 50 -16.24 -11.57 -1.97
N SER A 51 -14.96 -11.46 -1.59
CA SER A 51 -14.53 -10.73 -0.39
C SER A 51 -13.23 -9.96 -0.64
N ILE A 52 -13.07 -8.83 0.06
CA ILE A 52 -11.80 -8.11 0.12
C ILE A 52 -11.41 -7.79 1.56
N LEU A 53 -10.10 -7.80 1.80
CA LEU A 53 -9.50 -7.36 3.06
C LEU A 53 -8.26 -6.50 2.74
N PRO A 54 -8.44 -5.21 2.39
CA PRO A 54 -7.33 -4.27 2.34
C PRO A 54 -6.89 -3.90 3.75
N PHE A 55 -5.59 -3.94 4.02
CA PHE A 55 -5.04 -3.51 5.29
C PHE A 55 -3.90 -2.51 5.11
N CYS A 56 -3.84 -1.50 5.98
CA CYS A 56 -2.95 -0.35 5.85
C CYS A 56 -2.98 0.21 4.41
N ALA A 57 -4.18 0.49 3.89
CA ALA A 57 -4.42 0.88 2.50
C ALA A 57 -5.67 1.76 2.37
N SER A 58 -5.87 2.39 1.23
CA SER A 58 -7.07 3.16 0.88
C SER A 58 -7.49 2.95 -0.58
N ALA A 59 -8.74 3.23 -0.88
CA ALA A 59 -9.29 3.15 -2.24
C ALA A 59 -8.80 4.28 -3.17
N LYS A 60 -8.26 5.35 -2.57
CA LYS A 60 -7.71 6.50 -3.28
C LYS A 60 -6.54 7.08 -2.50
N THR A 61 -5.47 7.42 -3.21
CA THR A 61 -4.32 8.10 -2.62
C THR A 61 -4.71 9.49 -2.14
N SER A 62 -4.45 9.78 -0.85
CA SER A 62 -4.71 11.09 -0.26
C SER A 62 -3.73 12.13 -0.80
N ILE A 63 -4.13 13.42 -0.74
CA ILE A 63 -3.24 14.53 -1.11
C ILE A 63 -1.98 14.53 -0.23
N HIS A 64 -2.10 14.19 1.05
CA HIS A 64 -0.96 14.09 1.96
C HIS A 64 0.04 13.01 1.52
N ASN A 65 -0.46 11.83 1.12
CA ASN A 65 0.39 10.79 0.54
C ASN A 65 1.08 11.25 -0.75
N HIS A 66 0.36 11.98 -1.60
CA HIS A 66 0.96 12.54 -2.81
C HIS A 66 2.15 13.45 -2.48
N VAL A 67 2.01 14.34 -1.49
CA VAL A 67 3.10 15.23 -1.03
C VAL A 67 4.27 14.44 -0.47
N PHE A 68 4.03 13.41 0.36
CA PHE A 68 5.08 12.53 0.86
C PHE A 68 5.85 11.87 -0.29
N LEU A 69 5.14 11.29 -1.26
CA LEU A 69 5.73 10.60 -2.41
C LEU A 69 6.54 11.56 -3.30
N GLU A 70 6.12 12.83 -3.45
CA GLU A 70 6.95 13.84 -4.10
C GLU A 70 8.23 14.14 -3.31
N GLY A 71 8.20 14.09 -1.98
CA GLY A 71 9.39 14.27 -1.12
C GLY A 71 10.43 13.16 -1.34
N VAL A 72 10.04 11.89 -1.32
CA VAL A 72 10.97 10.78 -1.57
C VAL A 72 11.46 10.74 -3.01
N LYS A 73 10.62 11.08 -3.97
CA LYS A 73 11.01 11.26 -5.37
C LYS A 73 12.09 12.35 -5.51
N ALA A 74 11.86 13.52 -4.91
CA ALA A 74 12.80 14.64 -4.96
C ALA A 74 14.17 14.24 -4.36
N ALA A 75 14.19 13.48 -3.25
CA ALA A 75 15.41 12.97 -2.65
C ALA A 75 16.20 12.06 -3.62
N LEU A 76 15.51 11.18 -4.33
CA LEU A 76 16.15 10.27 -5.29
C LEU A 76 16.69 11.01 -6.52
N VAL A 77 15.87 11.86 -7.14
CA VAL A 77 16.25 12.52 -8.40
C VAL A 77 17.26 13.65 -8.22
N ALA A 78 17.55 14.06 -6.97
CA ALA A 78 18.60 15.01 -6.65
C ALA A 78 20.00 14.43 -6.87
N ASP A 79 20.16 13.10 -6.96
CA ASP A 79 21.43 12.47 -7.28
C ASP A 79 21.82 12.78 -8.74
N LYS A 80 22.97 13.43 -8.93
CA LYS A 80 23.48 13.76 -10.28
C LYS A 80 23.65 12.54 -11.19
N ASN A 81 23.87 11.36 -10.61
CA ASN A 81 24.05 10.12 -11.37
C ASN A 81 22.72 9.57 -11.91
N TRP A 82 21.57 10.04 -11.40
CA TRP A 82 20.26 9.62 -11.92
C TRP A 82 20.03 10.07 -13.37
N ASN A 83 20.60 11.23 -13.76
CA ASN A 83 20.65 11.72 -15.14
C ASN A 83 19.29 11.58 -15.89
N ASN A 84 18.20 12.05 -15.30
CA ASN A 84 16.84 11.95 -15.86
C ASN A 84 16.41 10.51 -16.22
N GLY A 85 16.91 9.52 -15.50
CA GLY A 85 16.61 8.10 -15.69
C GLY A 85 17.55 7.37 -16.66
N ASP A 86 18.47 8.09 -17.31
CA ASP A 86 19.51 7.52 -18.21
C ASP A 86 20.84 7.41 -17.48
N TYR A 87 20.92 6.51 -16.49
CA TYR A 87 22.13 6.28 -15.69
C TYR A 87 22.85 4.98 -16.13
N LYS A 88 24.20 5.05 -16.15
CA LYS A 88 25.06 3.90 -16.43
C LYS A 88 25.40 3.10 -15.17
N SER A 89 25.37 3.76 -14.03
CA SER A 89 25.55 3.16 -12.69
C SER A 89 24.44 3.67 -11.77
N PRO A 90 23.94 2.86 -10.81
CA PRO A 90 22.86 3.27 -9.93
C PRO A 90 23.13 4.59 -9.23
N PRO A 91 22.13 5.47 -9.07
CA PRO A 91 22.22 6.71 -8.30
C PRO A 91 22.18 6.39 -6.79
N VAL A 92 23.33 5.91 -6.26
CA VAL A 92 23.43 5.34 -4.90
C VAL A 92 23.10 6.36 -3.83
N ALA A 93 23.54 7.63 -3.96
CA ALA A 93 23.25 8.66 -2.98
C ALA A 93 21.73 8.98 -2.95
N GLY A 94 21.09 9.02 -4.11
CA GLY A 94 19.64 9.20 -4.24
C GLY A 94 18.84 8.05 -3.66
N LEU A 95 19.24 6.80 -3.93
CA LEU A 95 18.61 5.62 -3.36
C LEU A 95 18.71 5.58 -1.83
N LYS A 96 19.88 5.94 -1.27
CA LYS A 96 20.06 6.07 0.18
C LYS A 96 19.17 7.16 0.77
N ALA A 97 19.16 8.35 0.16
CA ALA A 97 18.33 9.47 0.60
C ALA A 97 16.84 9.11 0.57
N PHE A 98 16.38 8.41 -0.48
CA PHE A 98 15.04 7.86 -0.58
C PHE A 98 14.73 6.96 0.62
N GLY A 99 15.58 5.97 0.91
CA GLY A 99 15.38 5.03 2.02
C GLY A 99 15.25 5.73 3.38
N ARG A 100 16.13 6.71 3.66
CA ARG A 100 16.05 7.49 4.92
C ARG A 100 14.76 8.28 5.07
N VAL A 101 14.33 8.99 4.03
CA VAL A 101 13.07 9.73 4.08
C VAL A 101 11.89 8.76 4.24
N TYR A 102 11.94 7.64 3.53
CA TYR A 102 10.87 6.64 3.56
C TYR A 102 10.72 5.99 4.94
N ALA A 103 11.83 5.68 5.63
CA ALA A 103 11.82 5.09 6.97
C ALA A 103 11.08 5.95 8.00
N GLY A 104 11.21 7.26 7.94
CA GLY A 104 10.54 8.19 8.85
C GLY A 104 9.02 8.24 8.70
N TRP A 105 8.46 7.71 7.60
CA TRP A 105 7.03 7.64 7.35
C TRP A 105 6.47 6.22 7.53
N ALA A 106 7.33 5.19 7.40
CA ALA A 106 6.93 3.79 7.51
C ALA A 106 6.56 3.39 8.93
N PHE A 107 7.24 3.97 9.90
CA PHE A 107 6.97 3.76 11.32
C PHE A 107 6.24 4.95 11.94
N SER A 108 5.54 4.71 13.06
CA SER A 108 4.84 5.78 13.78
C SER A 108 5.81 6.65 14.57
N GLN A 109 5.32 7.79 15.05
CA GLN A 109 6.08 8.64 16.00
C GLN A 109 6.36 7.91 17.31
N ASP A 110 5.42 7.09 17.80
CA ASP A 110 5.60 6.32 19.01
C ASP A 110 6.64 5.20 18.87
N PHE A 111 6.76 4.61 17.68
CA PHE A 111 7.83 3.67 17.39
C PHE A 111 9.22 4.26 17.69
N PHE A 112 9.48 5.48 17.26
CA PHE A 112 10.75 6.17 17.52
C PHE A 112 10.87 6.64 18.97
N ARG A 113 9.78 7.16 19.56
CA ARG A 113 9.75 7.61 20.97
C ARG A 113 10.08 6.47 21.93
N GLU A 114 9.53 5.29 21.68
CA GLU A 114 9.70 4.10 22.53
C GLU A 114 10.91 3.24 22.13
N GLU A 115 11.72 3.72 21.18
CA GLU A 115 12.91 3.04 20.66
C GLU A 115 12.65 1.59 20.19
N LEU A 116 11.48 1.35 19.60
CA LEU A 116 11.06 0.00 19.18
C LEU A 116 11.93 -0.60 18.07
N PHE A 117 12.80 0.18 17.45
CA PHE A 117 13.83 -0.34 16.55
C PHE A 117 14.74 -1.36 17.24
N GLN A 118 14.87 -1.30 18.57
CA GLN A 118 15.62 -2.29 19.35
C GLN A 118 14.95 -3.67 19.30
N LYS A 119 13.61 -3.73 19.25
CA LYS A 119 12.87 -5.00 19.07
C LYS A 119 13.10 -5.62 17.70
N LEU A 120 13.47 -4.81 16.71
CA LEU A 120 13.85 -5.26 15.37
C LEU A 120 15.34 -5.65 15.27
N GLY A 121 16.09 -5.56 16.37
CA GLY A 121 17.50 -5.94 16.45
C GLY A 121 18.49 -4.81 16.19
N PHE A 122 18.04 -3.57 15.99
CA PHE A 122 18.91 -2.40 15.81
C PHE A 122 19.25 -1.77 17.17
N LYS A 123 20.52 -1.48 17.41
CA LYS A 123 20.97 -0.84 18.67
C LYS A 123 20.72 0.67 18.68
N THR A 124 20.73 1.29 17.51
CA THR A 124 20.55 2.74 17.33
C THR A 124 19.60 3.02 16.17
N VAL A 125 18.99 4.20 16.16
CA VAL A 125 18.20 4.66 15.02
C VAL A 125 19.04 4.76 13.74
N GLU A 126 20.34 5.07 13.87
CA GLU A 126 21.24 5.14 12.72
C GLU A 126 21.45 3.76 12.07
N GLU A 127 21.53 2.68 12.85
CA GLU A 127 21.58 1.32 12.31
C GLU A 127 20.31 0.97 11.51
N LEU A 128 19.13 1.34 12.02
CA LEU A 128 17.86 1.18 11.29
C LEU A 128 17.90 1.96 9.95
N LEU A 129 18.34 3.22 9.98
CA LEU A 129 18.40 4.03 8.76
C LEU A 129 19.41 3.50 7.74
N GLN A 130 20.55 2.97 8.19
CA GLN A 130 21.55 2.32 7.33
C GLN A 130 21.02 1.02 6.71
N ASP A 131 20.19 0.29 7.41
CA ASP A 131 19.52 -0.90 6.87
C ASP A 131 18.56 -0.52 5.73
N TRP A 132 17.73 0.52 5.94
CA TRP A 132 16.86 1.06 4.89
C TRP A 132 17.63 1.58 3.67
N GLU A 133 18.77 2.28 3.89
CA GLU A 133 19.67 2.68 2.80
C GLU A 133 20.18 1.47 2.02
N SER A 134 20.65 0.46 2.76
CA SER A 134 21.24 -0.75 2.19
C SER A 134 20.22 -1.54 1.36
N ASP A 135 18.98 -1.69 1.86
CA ASP A 135 17.90 -2.34 1.14
C ASP A 135 17.63 -1.63 -0.19
N HIS A 136 17.46 -0.31 -0.16
CA HIS A 136 17.17 0.47 -1.37
C HIS A 136 18.28 0.42 -2.41
N VAL A 137 19.54 0.39 -1.98
CA VAL A 137 20.68 0.27 -2.90
C VAL A 137 20.82 -1.13 -3.50
N LYS A 138 20.56 -2.16 -2.71
CA LYS A 138 20.78 -3.56 -3.13
C LYS A 138 19.63 -4.13 -3.95
N ASN A 139 18.40 -3.77 -3.58
CA ASN A 139 17.22 -4.49 -4.04
C ASN A 139 16.35 -3.69 -5.03
N TRP A 140 16.63 -2.39 -5.23
CA TRP A 140 15.78 -1.53 -6.04
C TRP A 140 16.54 -0.82 -7.16
N ASP A 141 15.90 -0.79 -8.32
CA ASP A 141 16.25 0.09 -9.44
C ASP A 141 15.55 1.44 -9.26
N ALA A 142 16.25 2.54 -9.49
CA ALA A 142 15.73 3.89 -9.27
C ALA A 142 14.50 4.21 -10.15
N ASN A 143 14.53 3.83 -11.43
CA ASN A 143 13.41 4.07 -12.34
C ASN A 143 12.20 3.21 -11.97
N ASN A 144 12.41 1.98 -11.49
CA ASN A 144 11.35 1.12 -11.00
C ASN A 144 10.70 1.69 -9.74
N LEU A 145 11.48 2.27 -8.82
CA LEU A 145 10.92 2.98 -7.67
C LEU A 145 10.05 4.16 -8.11
N LEU A 146 10.53 5.00 -9.03
CA LEU A 146 9.76 6.13 -9.54
C LEU A 146 8.48 5.69 -10.26
N ALA A 147 8.52 4.62 -11.02
CA ALA A 147 7.33 4.03 -11.64
C ALA A 147 6.31 3.56 -10.59
N LYS A 148 6.76 2.90 -9.51
CA LYS A 148 5.91 2.51 -8.38
C LYS A 148 5.31 3.71 -7.65
N LEU A 149 6.11 4.77 -7.40
CA LEU A 149 5.60 6.00 -6.81
C LEU A 149 4.49 6.60 -7.67
N LYS A 150 4.68 6.65 -8.98
CA LYS A 150 3.68 7.18 -9.92
C LYS A 150 2.39 6.34 -9.88
N THR A 151 2.50 5.02 -9.87
CA THR A 151 1.34 4.12 -9.75
C THR A 151 0.58 4.39 -8.44
N TRP A 152 1.30 4.57 -7.32
CA TRP A 152 0.68 4.88 -6.04
C TRP A 152 0.05 6.27 -6.03
N GLN A 153 0.74 7.29 -6.52
CA GLN A 153 0.22 8.67 -6.60
C GLN A 153 -1.08 8.78 -7.39
N THR A 154 -1.23 7.94 -8.41
CA THR A 154 -2.42 7.92 -9.28
C THR A 154 -3.47 6.89 -8.87
N ALA A 155 -3.25 6.17 -7.76
CA ALA A 155 -4.21 5.19 -7.29
C ALA A 155 -5.53 5.84 -6.88
N ASP A 156 -6.60 5.51 -7.62
CA ASP A 156 -7.97 5.95 -7.40
C ASP A 156 -8.89 4.96 -8.14
N ILE A 157 -9.71 4.23 -7.41
CA ILE A 157 -10.61 3.22 -7.98
C ILE A 157 -11.65 3.82 -8.95
N SER A 158 -11.86 5.13 -8.90
CA SER A 158 -12.81 5.83 -9.76
C SER A 158 -12.20 6.37 -11.06
N SER A 159 -10.86 6.39 -11.19
CA SER A 159 -10.16 7.04 -12.30
C SER A 159 -10.30 6.33 -13.65
N GLY A 160 -10.79 5.10 -13.68
CA GLY A 160 -11.01 4.34 -14.90
C GLY A 160 -12.31 4.71 -15.64
N PRO A 161 -12.52 4.14 -16.83
CA PRO A 161 -13.65 4.49 -17.72
C PRO A 161 -15.03 4.12 -17.15
N ILE A 162 -15.11 3.26 -16.11
CA ILE A 162 -16.38 2.80 -15.55
C ILE A 162 -17.06 3.89 -14.72
N TYR A 163 -16.27 4.66 -13.96
CA TYR A 163 -16.82 5.59 -12.95
C TYR A 163 -16.60 7.06 -13.28
N ASN A 164 -15.79 7.41 -14.28
CA ASN A 164 -15.52 8.78 -14.71
C ASN A 164 -15.15 9.72 -13.55
N ASN A 165 -14.26 9.27 -12.66
CA ASN A 165 -13.81 9.97 -11.45
C ASN A 165 -14.90 10.19 -10.38
N ASP A 166 -16.04 9.51 -10.46
CA ASP A 166 -17.04 9.50 -9.38
C ASP A 166 -16.65 8.49 -8.31
N PHE A 167 -15.92 8.96 -7.30
CA PHE A 167 -15.38 8.13 -6.24
C PHE A 167 -16.45 7.44 -5.38
N GLN A 168 -17.53 8.17 -5.06
CA GLN A 168 -18.61 7.57 -4.27
C GLN A 168 -19.36 6.48 -5.05
N LYS A 169 -19.56 6.69 -6.35
CA LYS A 169 -20.15 5.67 -7.22
C LYS A 169 -19.27 4.42 -7.30
N ALA A 170 -17.95 4.60 -7.39
CA ALA A 170 -17.00 3.48 -7.39
C ALA A 170 -17.06 2.69 -6.07
N LEU A 171 -17.06 3.35 -4.92
CA LEU A 171 -17.20 2.69 -3.62
C LEU A 171 -18.53 1.93 -3.49
N LYS A 172 -19.65 2.55 -3.90
CA LYS A 172 -20.98 1.92 -3.86
C LYS A 172 -21.11 0.71 -4.78
N SER A 173 -20.26 0.60 -5.79
CA SER A 173 -20.28 -0.53 -6.74
C SER A 173 -19.64 -1.80 -6.17
N ILE A 174 -18.87 -1.69 -5.09
CA ILE A 174 -18.20 -2.82 -4.46
C ILE A 174 -19.26 -3.74 -3.81
N LYS A 175 -19.45 -4.93 -4.41
CA LYS A 175 -20.39 -5.95 -3.93
C LYS A 175 -19.76 -6.92 -2.95
N ALA A 176 -18.42 -6.99 -2.96
CA ALA A 176 -17.64 -7.88 -2.13
C ALA A 176 -17.90 -7.61 -0.63
N ARG A 177 -17.97 -8.67 0.16
CA ARG A 177 -17.89 -8.54 1.61
C ARG A 177 -16.54 -7.96 1.97
N THR A 178 -16.52 -6.88 2.74
CA THR A 178 -15.33 -6.04 2.91
C THR A 178 -14.98 -5.87 4.38
N ILE A 179 -13.77 -6.21 4.77
CA ILE A 179 -13.18 -5.81 6.04
C ILE A 179 -12.08 -4.80 5.75
N LEU A 180 -12.24 -3.57 6.24
CA LEU A 180 -11.23 -2.52 6.18
C LEU A 180 -10.40 -2.57 7.46
N MET A 181 -9.09 -2.80 7.33
CA MET A 181 -8.20 -3.02 8.48
C MET A 181 -7.04 -2.01 8.49
N PRO A 182 -7.29 -0.71 8.78
CA PRO A 182 -6.23 0.26 8.93
C PRO A 182 -5.48 0.10 10.25
N CYS A 183 -4.23 0.56 10.29
CA CYS A 183 -3.52 0.83 11.52
C CYS A 183 -3.71 2.30 11.91
N ASN A 184 -4.13 2.58 13.16
CA ASN A 184 -4.45 3.94 13.61
C ASN A 184 -3.22 4.87 13.61
N GLN A 185 -2.03 4.31 13.77
CA GLN A 185 -0.77 5.06 13.77
C GLN A 185 -0.04 5.03 12.41
N ASP A 186 -0.67 4.51 11.36
CA ASP A 186 -0.14 4.56 10.00
C ASP A 186 -0.06 6.02 9.50
N LEU A 187 1.12 6.44 9.06
CA LEU A 187 1.35 7.78 8.52
C LEU A 187 1.05 7.88 7.02
N TYR A 188 0.96 6.74 6.33
CA TYR A 188 0.61 6.70 4.91
C TYR A 188 -0.89 6.67 4.69
N PHE A 189 -1.56 5.68 5.29
CA PHE A 189 -2.98 5.39 5.08
C PHE A 189 -3.76 5.63 6.38
N ARG A 190 -4.43 6.76 6.42
CA ARG A 190 -5.14 7.19 7.64
C ARG A 190 -6.46 6.45 7.81
N THR A 191 -6.74 6.02 9.04
CA THR A 191 -8.04 5.43 9.42
C THR A 191 -9.24 6.28 8.97
N LYS A 192 -9.10 7.62 8.96
CA LYS A 192 -10.16 8.52 8.48
C LYS A 192 -10.56 8.31 7.03
N ASP A 193 -9.63 7.91 6.17
CA ASP A 193 -9.96 7.60 4.77
C ASP A 193 -10.82 6.32 4.72
N ASN A 194 -10.46 5.30 5.51
CA ASN A 194 -11.25 4.07 5.61
C ASN A 194 -12.61 4.28 6.29
N GLU A 195 -12.71 5.19 7.26
CA GLU A 195 -14.00 5.62 7.84
C GLU A 195 -14.91 6.25 6.79
N PHE A 196 -14.36 7.08 5.90
CA PHE A 196 -15.11 7.63 4.78
C PHE A 196 -15.56 6.53 3.81
N GLU A 197 -14.63 5.67 3.40
CA GLU A 197 -14.88 4.56 2.47
C GLU A 197 -15.96 3.59 2.97
N SER A 198 -15.91 3.24 4.26
CA SER A 198 -16.86 2.34 4.90
C SER A 198 -18.31 2.84 4.87
N ARG A 199 -18.51 4.16 4.79
CA ARG A 199 -19.86 4.76 4.68
C ARG A 199 -20.51 4.51 3.32
N TYR A 200 -19.71 4.25 2.30
CA TYR A 200 -20.18 4.08 0.92
C TYR A 200 -20.09 2.64 0.41
N ILE A 201 -19.23 1.80 0.98
CA ILE A 201 -19.15 0.39 0.60
C ILE A 201 -20.27 -0.38 1.32
N PRO A 202 -21.26 -0.96 0.59
CA PRO A 202 -22.50 -1.49 1.20
C PRO A 202 -22.28 -2.59 2.25
N ASN A 203 -21.32 -3.48 2.02
CA ASN A 203 -21.07 -4.66 2.86
C ASN A 203 -19.71 -4.56 3.55
N SER A 204 -19.42 -3.41 4.19
CA SER A 204 -18.14 -3.19 4.84
C SER A 204 -18.21 -3.11 6.35
N VAL A 205 -17.16 -3.57 6.99
CA VAL A 205 -16.89 -3.42 8.42
C VAL A 205 -15.49 -2.82 8.58
N LEU A 206 -15.38 -1.77 9.40
CA LEU A 206 -14.11 -1.17 9.77
C LEU A 206 -13.58 -1.84 11.04
N LYS A 207 -12.38 -2.40 10.98
CA LYS A 207 -11.69 -3.05 12.11
C LYS A 207 -10.28 -2.48 12.22
N SER A 208 -10.17 -1.26 12.74
CA SER A 208 -8.89 -0.59 12.95
C SER A 208 -8.08 -1.25 14.06
N ILE A 209 -6.76 -1.20 13.94
CA ILE A 209 -5.81 -1.74 14.91
C ILE A 209 -4.88 -0.64 15.37
N ASP A 210 -4.61 -0.62 16.67
CA ASP A 210 -3.56 0.22 17.24
C ASP A 210 -2.24 -0.52 17.25
N SER A 211 -1.20 0.09 16.67
CA SER A 211 0.15 -0.43 16.73
C SER A 211 1.16 0.70 16.59
N PRO A 212 2.14 0.78 17.48
CA PRO A 212 3.22 1.76 17.39
C PRO A 212 4.15 1.49 16.19
N PHE A 213 4.09 0.32 15.56
CA PHE A 213 4.82 0.05 14.32
C PHE A 213 4.26 0.82 13.11
N GLY A 214 3.11 1.48 13.23
CA GLY A 214 2.53 2.28 12.16
C GLY A 214 2.22 1.45 10.92
N HIS A 215 2.67 1.89 9.75
CA HIS A 215 2.48 1.13 8.50
C HIS A 215 3.15 -0.24 8.54
N CYS A 216 4.31 -0.32 9.18
CA CYS A 216 5.09 -1.56 9.32
C CYS A 216 4.52 -2.54 10.35
N ALA A 217 3.40 -2.25 11.02
CA ALA A 217 2.67 -3.24 11.82
C ALA A 217 2.26 -4.46 10.99
N ALA A 218 1.99 -4.25 9.72
CA ALA A 218 1.59 -5.29 8.78
C ALA A 218 2.75 -6.12 8.22
N ASN A 219 4.01 -5.75 8.50
CA ASN A 219 5.16 -6.53 8.10
C ASN A 219 5.27 -7.77 9.00
N PRO A 220 5.33 -8.99 8.43
CA PRO A 220 5.39 -10.22 9.22
C PRO A 220 6.52 -10.21 10.27
N GLY A 221 6.17 -10.57 11.50
CA GLY A 221 7.09 -10.60 12.63
C GLY A 221 7.19 -9.31 13.45
N ASN A 222 6.67 -8.17 12.96
CA ASN A 222 6.76 -6.90 13.67
C ASN A 222 5.73 -6.77 14.80
N ASP A 223 4.47 -7.11 14.53
CA ASP A 223 3.39 -6.98 15.51
C ASP A 223 2.50 -8.23 15.53
N LYS A 224 2.67 -9.03 16.57
CA LYS A 224 1.92 -10.28 16.76
C LYS A 224 0.41 -10.06 16.90
N ASN A 225 -0.02 -8.94 17.50
CA ASN A 225 -1.44 -8.64 17.63
C ASN A 225 -2.05 -8.32 16.26
N PHE A 226 -1.32 -7.57 15.44
CA PHE A 226 -1.74 -7.29 14.06
C PHE A 226 -1.92 -8.59 13.26
N GLU A 227 -0.94 -9.50 13.34
CA GLU A 227 -1.00 -10.81 12.67
C GLU A 227 -2.21 -11.65 13.11
N LEU A 228 -2.44 -11.76 14.42
CA LEU A 228 -3.58 -12.50 14.97
C LEU A 228 -4.94 -11.92 14.50
N GLN A 229 -5.06 -10.59 14.45
CA GLN A 229 -6.27 -9.94 13.95
C GLN A 229 -6.44 -10.12 12.44
N LEU A 230 -5.34 -10.10 11.68
CA LEU A 230 -5.34 -10.37 10.25
C LEU A 230 -5.83 -11.78 9.96
N ASP A 231 -5.25 -12.79 10.62
CA ASP A 231 -5.65 -14.21 10.48
C ASP A 231 -7.12 -14.43 10.83
N LYS A 232 -7.59 -13.82 11.92
CA LYS A 232 -9.00 -13.87 12.32
C LYS A 232 -9.91 -13.28 11.24
N ASN A 233 -9.55 -12.12 10.68
CA ASN A 233 -10.35 -11.44 9.66
C ASN A 233 -10.34 -12.21 8.32
N ILE A 234 -9.22 -12.81 7.94
CA ILE A 234 -9.13 -13.70 6.78
C ILE A 234 -10.05 -14.91 6.97
N SER A 235 -9.97 -15.56 8.13
CA SER A 235 -10.78 -16.72 8.46
C SER A 235 -12.28 -16.39 8.44
N GLU A 236 -12.67 -15.23 8.97
CA GLU A 236 -14.05 -14.74 8.95
C GLU A 236 -14.58 -14.56 7.52
N LEU A 237 -13.75 -14.04 6.60
CA LEU A 237 -14.17 -13.83 5.21
C LEU A 237 -14.19 -15.11 4.36
N LEU A 238 -13.45 -16.14 4.74
CA LEU A 238 -13.34 -17.39 3.99
C LEU A 238 -14.33 -18.46 4.44
N ASN A 239 -14.81 -18.41 5.71
CA ASN A 239 -15.67 -19.44 6.31
C ASN A 239 -17.18 -19.18 6.18
N GLU A 240 -17.58 -18.08 5.56
CA GLU A 240 -18.96 -17.74 5.21
C GLU A 240 -19.13 -17.64 3.68
#